data_d402da5261c1a5f1eeda3c2643988233
#
_entry.id   d402da5261c1a5f1eeda3c2643988233
#
_cell.length_a   1.000
_cell.length_b   1.000
_cell.length_c   1.000
_cell.angle_alpha   90.00
_cell.angle_beta   90.00
_cell.angle_gamma   90.00
#
_symmetry.space_group_name_H-M   'P 1'
#
loop_
_entity.id
_entity.type
_entity.pdbx_description
1 polymer ?
#
loop_
_entity_poly.entity_id
_entity_poly.type
_entity_poly.pdbx_seq_one_letter_code
_entity_poly.pdbx_strand_id
1 'polypeptide(L)'
;MTNFLDLFARILISTLFIINGIFKITNYDGTVDWMEGYGVPGILLIPAIIIEILGPILIIVGYQTKITAAFLSLFCLVTAIIFHNEFSNQMQLTSFLKNIALAGGFLFLVINGSKKFSLDNKRH
;
A
#
# COMPACT_ATOMS: atom_id res chain seq x y z
N MET A 1 -12.18 18.75 13.37
CA MET A 1 -11.92 18.76 11.91
C MET A 1 -10.66 17.99 11.56
N THR A 2 -9.53 18.29 12.20
CA THR A 2 -8.26 17.62 11.92
C THR A 2 -8.34 16.09 12.14
N ASN A 3 -9.00 15.66 13.23
CA ASN A 3 -9.16 14.22 13.51
C ASN A 3 -9.99 13.50 12.45
N PHE A 4 -11.04 14.17 11.96
CA PHE A 4 -11.88 13.62 10.90
C PHE A 4 -11.11 13.54 9.59
N LEU A 5 -10.38 14.60 9.23
CA LEU A 5 -9.59 14.61 8.00
C LEU A 5 -8.49 13.55 8.03
N ASP A 6 -7.88 13.34 9.19
CA ASP A 6 -6.88 12.28 9.34
C ASP A 6 -7.48 10.90 9.06
N LEU A 7 -8.62 10.59 9.67
CA LEU A 7 -9.30 9.31 9.43
C LEU A 7 -9.70 9.16 7.96
N PHE A 8 -10.26 10.21 7.38
CA PHE A 8 -10.68 10.20 5.98
C PHE A 8 -9.49 9.96 5.05
N ALA A 9 -8.36 10.63 5.31
CA ALA A 9 -7.15 10.44 4.53
C ALA A 9 -6.62 9.01 4.63
N ARG A 10 -6.67 8.42 5.83
CA ARG A 10 -6.25 7.02 6.01
C ARG A 10 -7.14 6.06 5.23
N ILE A 11 -8.43 6.31 5.21
CA ILE A 11 -9.38 5.50 4.42
C ILE A 11 -9.08 5.63 2.93
N LEU A 12 -8.86 6.86 2.45
CA LEU A 12 -8.61 7.09 1.03
C LEU A 12 -7.33 6.39 0.54
N ILE A 13 -6.24 6.55 1.28
CA ILE A 13 -4.97 5.96 0.87
C ILE A 13 -5.00 4.43 0.95
N SER A 14 -5.79 3.89 1.87
CA SER A 14 -5.89 2.45 2.07
C SER A 14 -6.80 1.76 1.06
N THR A 15 -7.78 2.46 0.51
CA THR A 15 -8.78 1.88 -0.39
C THR A 15 -8.14 1.24 -1.62
N LEU A 16 -7.18 1.93 -2.24
CA LEU A 16 -6.51 1.42 -3.43
C LEU A 16 -5.83 0.08 -3.16
N PHE A 17 -5.15 -0.04 -2.03
CA PHE A 17 -4.44 -1.27 -1.68
C PHE A 17 -5.39 -2.42 -1.42
N ILE A 18 -6.50 -2.16 -0.72
CA ILE A 18 -7.48 -3.19 -0.43
C ILE A 18 -8.09 -3.72 -1.73
N ILE A 19 -8.45 -2.81 -2.64
CA ILE A 19 -9.01 -3.20 -3.94
C ILE A 19 -8.00 -4.00 -4.74
N ASN A 20 -6.73 -3.56 -4.78
CA ASN A 20 -5.68 -4.28 -5.48
C ASN A 20 -5.43 -5.66 -4.88
N GLY A 21 -5.46 -5.78 -3.56
CA GLY A 21 -5.29 -7.06 -2.90
C GLY A 21 -6.43 -8.04 -3.22
N ILE A 22 -7.66 -7.55 -3.22
CA ILE A 22 -8.82 -8.35 -3.60
C ILE A 22 -8.72 -8.80 -5.06
N PHE A 23 -8.33 -7.88 -5.96
CA PHE A 23 -8.13 -8.21 -7.37
C PHE A 23 -7.11 -9.32 -7.55
N LYS A 24 -6.01 -9.30 -6.80
CA LYS A 24 -4.99 -10.34 -6.87
C LYS A 24 -5.49 -11.69 -6.41
N ILE A 25 -6.39 -11.72 -5.43
CA ILE A 25 -7.00 -12.97 -4.98
C ILE A 25 -7.88 -13.56 -6.08
N THR A 26 -8.72 -12.72 -6.71
CA THR A 26 -9.64 -13.19 -7.75
C THR A 26 -8.95 -13.53 -9.06
N ASN A 27 -7.75 -12.99 -9.31
CA ASN A 27 -6.95 -13.22 -10.53
C ASN A 27 -5.59 -13.80 -10.18
N TYR A 28 -5.56 -14.75 -9.24
CA TYR A 28 -4.33 -15.25 -8.64
C TYR A 28 -3.36 -15.82 -9.69
N ASP A 29 -3.84 -16.72 -10.52
CA ASP A 29 -2.97 -17.40 -11.50
C ASP A 29 -2.38 -16.43 -12.53
N GLY A 30 -3.20 -15.51 -13.02
CA GLY A 30 -2.73 -14.47 -13.94
C GLY A 30 -1.71 -13.55 -13.33
N THR A 31 -1.88 -13.21 -12.04
CA THR A 31 -0.93 -12.37 -11.32
C THR A 31 0.40 -13.10 -11.12
N VAL A 32 0.36 -14.39 -10.78
CA VAL A 32 1.57 -15.21 -10.65
C VAL A 32 2.34 -15.23 -11.96
N ASP A 33 1.65 -15.46 -13.08
CA ASP A 33 2.28 -15.47 -14.39
C ASP A 33 2.94 -14.13 -14.71
N TRP A 34 2.26 -13.04 -14.39
CA TRP A 34 2.79 -11.69 -14.61
C TRP A 34 4.05 -11.45 -13.77
N MET A 35 4.03 -11.85 -12.50
CA MET A 35 5.19 -11.70 -11.61
C MET A 35 6.39 -12.51 -12.12
N GLU A 36 6.15 -13.74 -12.53
CA GLU A 36 7.21 -14.63 -13.01
C GLU A 36 7.83 -14.11 -14.29
N GLY A 37 7.06 -13.40 -15.10
CA GLY A 37 7.56 -12.70 -16.27
C GLY A 37 8.59 -11.63 -15.94
N TYR A 38 8.57 -11.09 -14.73
CA TYR A 38 9.56 -10.11 -14.24
C TYR A 38 10.67 -10.76 -13.41
N GLY A 39 10.70 -12.08 -13.34
CA GLY A 39 11.70 -12.80 -12.58
C GLY A 39 11.42 -12.88 -11.08
N VAL A 40 10.18 -12.57 -10.67
CA VAL A 40 9.78 -12.61 -9.26
C VAL A 40 9.06 -13.94 -9.01
N PRO A 41 9.51 -14.74 -8.02
CA PRO A 41 8.83 -16.02 -7.72
C PRO A 41 7.36 -15.80 -7.36
N GLY A 42 6.49 -16.62 -7.96
CA GLY A 42 5.04 -16.49 -7.76
C GLY A 42 4.59 -16.73 -6.32
N ILE A 43 5.36 -17.48 -5.53
CA ILE A 43 5.02 -17.72 -4.13
C ILE A 43 5.03 -16.44 -3.30
N LEU A 44 5.76 -15.42 -3.74
CA LEU A 44 5.80 -14.12 -3.06
C LEU A 44 4.49 -13.37 -3.18
N LEU A 45 3.56 -13.81 -4.03
CA LEU A 45 2.24 -13.20 -4.13
C LEU A 45 1.45 -13.34 -2.82
N ILE A 46 1.60 -14.45 -2.11
CA ILE A 46 0.88 -14.66 -0.84
C ILE A 46 1.24 -13.58 0.19
N PRO A 47 2.53 -13.34 0.52
CA PRO A 47 2.85 -12.24 1.43
C PRO A 47 2.47 -10.86 0.87
N ALA A 48 2.54 -10.68 -0.45
CA ALA A 48 2.13 -9.41 -1.06
C ALA A 48 0.64 -9.13 -0.81
N ILE A 49 -0.22 -10.14 -0.99
CA ILE A 49 -1.65 -10.01 -0.73
C ILE A 49 -1.90 -9.67 0.74
N ILE A 50 -1.20 -10.36 1.64
CA ILE A 50 -1.33 -10.10 3.08
C ILE A 50 -0.98 -8.64 3.39
N ILE A 51 0.12 -8.13 2.84
CA ILE A 51 0.54 -6.74 3.03
C ILE A 51 -0.52 -5.79 2.47
N GLU A 52 -1.06 -6.07 1.29
CA GLU A 52 -1.98 -5.17 0.60
C GLU A 52 -3.39 -5.16 1.21
N ILE A 53 -3.74 -6.14 2.02
CA ILE A 53 -5.05 -6.19 2.68
C ILE A 53 -4.91 -5.85 4.16
N LEU A 54 -4.03 -6.54 4.86
CA LEU A 54 -3.87 -6.34 6.31
C LEU A 54 -3.26 -4.97 6.63
N GLY A 55 -2.24 -4.56 5.88
CA GLY A 55 -1.58 -3.26 6.12
C GLY A 55 -2.56 -2.11 6.07
N PRO A 56 -3.34 -1.96 4.96
CA PRO A 56 -4.33 -0.89 4.88
C PRO A 56 -5.40 -0.95 5.96
N ILE A 57 -5.84 -2.14 6.37
CA ILE A 57 -6.80 -2.27 7.46
C ILE A 57 -6.21 -1.71 8.75
N LEU A 58 -4.94 -2.01 9.04
CA LEU A 58 -4.26 -1.46 10.22
C LEU A 58 -4.14 0.07 10.14
N ILE A 59 -3.94 0.61 8.94
CA ILE A 59 -3.90 2.07 8.74
C ILE A 59 -5.28 2.68 9.03
N ILE A 60 -6.35 2.08 8.54
CA ILE A 60 -7.71 2.60 8.76
C ILE A 60 -8.05 2.61 10.25
N VAL A 61 -7.81 1.49 10.94
CA VAL A 61 -8.11 1.42 12.38
C VAL A 61 -7.07 2.18 13.22
N GLY A 62 -5.92 2.50 12.63
CA GLY A 62 -4.88 3.27 13.32
C GLY A 62 -4.14 2.49 14.37
N TYR A 63 -3.85 1.21 14.10
CA TYR A 63 -3.06 0.37 14.98
C TYR A 63 -1.64 0.23 14.43
N GLN A 64 -0.64 0.54 15.25
CA GLN A 64 0.78 0.53 14.82
C GLN A 64 0.98 1.31 13.53
N THR A 65 0.37 2.49 13.45
CA THR A 65 0.26 3.27 12.20
C THR A 65 1.62 3.59 11.61
N LYS A 66 2.58 4.04 12.43
CA LYS A 66 3.89 4.46 11.92
C LYS A 66 4.66 3.28 11.33
N ILE A 67 4.66 2.14 12.01
CA ILE A 67 5.39 0.95 11.55
C ILE A 67 4.74 0.40 10.28
N THR A 68 3.41 0.28 10.29
CA THR A 68 2.66 -0.22 9.14
C THR A 68 2.87 0.68 7.92
N ALA A 69 2.82 2.00 8.12
CA ALA A 69 3.04 2.96 7.04
C ALA A 69 4.45 2.85 6.47
N ALA A 70 5.46 2.60 7.32
CA ALA A 70 6.82 2.40 6.85
C ALA A 70 6.93 1.17 5.93
N PHE A 71 6.30 0.06 6.31
CA PHE A 71 6.26 -1.14 5.47
C PHE A 71 5.55 -0.89 4.15
N LEU A 72 4.40 -0.20 4.18
CA LEU A 72 3.64 0.08 2.96
C LEU A 72 4.38 1.04 2.04
N SER A 73 5.06 2.04 2.60
CA SER A 73 5.89 2.95 1.80
C SER A 73 7.00 2.19 1.08
N LEU A 74 7.72 1.34 1.83
CA LEU A 74 8.78 0.52 1.24
C LEU A 74 8.23 -0.42 0.16
N PHE A 75 7.09 -1.05 0.43
CA PHE A 75 6.43 -1.93 -0.53
C PHE A 75 6.11 -1.19 -1.84
N CYS A 76 5.59 0.04 -1.74
CA CYS A 76 5.28 0.86 -2.91
C CYS A 76 6.54 1.17 -3.72
N LEU A 77 7.64 1.53 -3.05
CA LEU A 77 8.89 1.85 -3.74
C LEU A 77 9.46 0.62 -4.45
N VAL A 78 9.49 -0.52 -3.76
CA VAL A 78 10.05 -1.75 -4.31
C VAL A 78 9.24 -2.22 -5.52
N THR A 79 7.91 -2.24 -5.40
CA THR A 79 7.06 -2.68 -6.51
C THR A 79 7.11 -1.71 -7.69
N ALA A 80 7.25 -0.42 -7.44
CA ALA A 80 7.41 0.56 -8.51
C ALA A 80 8.68 0.28 -9.32
N ILE A 81 9.79 0.03 -8.63
CA ILE A 81 11.08 -0.21 -9.28
C ILE A 81 11.06 -1.53 -10.05
N ILE A 82 10.46 -2.59 -9.49
CA ILE A 82 10.46 -3.92 -10.11
C ILE A 82 9.50 -4.00 -11.28
N PHE A 83 8.26 -3.53 -11.11
CA PHE A 83 7.18 -3.82 -12.06
C PHE A 83 6.82 -2.66 -12.98
N HIS A 84 7.24 -1.44 -12.68
CA HIS A 84 6.81 -0.24 -13.42
C HIS A 84 8.00 0.59 -13.86
N ASN A 85 8.99 -0.05 -14.50
CA ASN A 85 10.21 0.65 -14.92
C ASN A 85 10.29 0.93 -16.42
N GLU A 86 9.23 0.61 -17.18
CA GLU A 86 9.14 0.88 -18.61
C GLU A 86 8.61 2.29 -18.86
N PHE A 87 9.46 3.29 -18.75
CA PHE A 87 9.03 4.69 -18.80
C PHE A 87 8.60 5.18 -20.18
N SER A 88 8.92 4.42 -21.23
CA SER A 88 8.41 4.71 -22.58
C SER A 88 6.93 4.40 -22.73
N ASN A 89 6.38 3.55 -21.86
CA ASN A 89 4.96 3.20 -21.82
C ASN A 89 4.27 4.12 -20.81
N GLN A 90 3.27 4.90 -21.27
CA GLN A 90 2.62 5.88 -20.42
C GLN A 90 1.88 5.23 -19.23
N MET A 91 1.27 4.07 -19.42
CA MET A 91 0.58 3.37 -18.33
C MET A 91 1.58 2.92 -17.26
N GLN A 92 2.74 2.45 -17.67
CA GLN A 92 3.81 2.04 -16.73
C GLN A 92 4.37 3.26 -15.99
N LEU A 93 4.60 4.36 -16.70
CA LEU A 93 5.06 5.59 -16.06
C LEU A 93 4.05 6.10 -15.05
N THR A 94 2.76 6.11 -15.40
CA THR A 94 1.69 6.53 -14.49
C THR A 94 1.65 5.64 -13.26
N SER A 95 1.77 4.32 -13.42
CA SER A 95 1.78 3.37 -12.30
C SER A 95 3.00 3.59 -11.40
N PHE A 96 4.16 3.84 -11.99
CA PHE A 96 5.37 4.16 -11.23
C PHE A 96 5.16 5.40 -10.38
N LEU A 97 4.70 6.49 -11.00
CA LEU A 97 4.48 7.75 -10.29
C LEU A 97 3.38 7.63 -9.23
N LYS A 98 2.34 6.85 -9.50
CA LYS A 98 1.29 6.57 -8.51
C LYS A 98 1.89 5.91 -7.27
N ASN A 99 2.72 4.88 -7.45
CA ASN A 99 3.34 4.19 -6.32
C ASN A 99 4.30 5.09 -5.55
N ILE A 100 5.04 5.97 -6.26
CA ILE A 100 5.90 6.96 -5.60
C ILE A 100 5.05 7.93 -4.78
N ALA A 101 3.93 8.39 -5.32
CA ALA A 101 3.03 9.29 -4.59
C ALA A 101 2.43 8.62 -3.35
N LEU A 102 2.03 7.34 -3.47
CA LEU A 102 1.52 6.58 -2.32
C LEU A 102 2.60 6.41 -1.26
N ALA A 103 3.84 6.14 -1.67
CA ALA A 103 4.95 6.04 -0.73
C ALA A 103 5.13 7.34 0.04
N GLY A 104 5.02 8.49 -0.65
CA GLY A 104 5.08 9.80 -0.01
C GLY A 104 3.96 9.99 1.01
N GLY A 105 2.73 9.61 0.65
CA GLY A 105 1.60 9.67 1.57
C GLY A 105 1.81 8.82 2.83
N PHE A 106 2.33 7.61 2.66
CA PHE A 106 2.63 6.76 3.81
C PHE A 106 3.78 7.33 4.66
N LEU A 107 4.75 8.01 4.04
CA LEU A 107 5.81 8.67 4.81
C LEU A 107 5.25 9.76 5.74
N PHE A 108 4.23 10.50 5.30
CA PHE A 108 3.55 11.43 6.20
C PHE A 108 2.96 10.71 7.41
N LEU A 109 2.42 9.51 7.23
CA LEU A 109 1.93 8.71 8.35
C LEU A 109 3.06 8.19 9.24
N VAL A 110 4.22 7.89 8.68
CA VAL A 110 5.40 7.52 9.47
C VAL A 110 5.80 8.66 10.39
N ILE A 111 5.77 9.90 9.89
CA ILE A 111 6.16 11.08 10.64
C ILE A 111 5.12 11.43 11.71
N ASN A 112 3.85 11.46 11.33
CA ASN A 112 2.78 12.01 12.15
C ASN A 112 1.99 10.97 12.94
N GLY A 113 1.97 9.70 12.48
CA GLY A 113 1.11 8.69 13.05
C GLY A 113 -0.37 9.00 12.77
N SER A 114 -1.24 8.27 13.46
CA SER A 114 -2.68 8.51 13.40
C SER A 114 -3.13 9.41 14.53
N LYS A 115 -4.23 10.13 14.30
CA LYS A 115 -4.78 11.09 15.26
C LYS A 115 -5.83 10.41 16.15
N LYS A 116 -6.75 11.19 16.71
CA LYS A 116 -7.63 10.76 17.80
C LYS A 116 -8.56 9.60 17.43
N PHE A 117 -9.04 9.55 16.18
CA PHE A 117 -9.92 8.46 15.75
C PHE A 117 -9.09 7.23 15.32
N SER A 118 -8.39 6.62 16.27
CA SER A 118 -7.51 5.50 16.00
C SER A 118 -7.25 4.71 17.26
N LEU A 119 -6.88 3.42 17.11
CA LEU A 119 -6.51 2.58 18.24
C LEU A 119 -5.21 3.04 18.90
N ASP A 120 -4.26 3.57 18.12
CA ASP A 120 -3.00 4.08 18.66
C ASP A 120 -3.25 5.18 19.70
N ASN A 121 -4.20 6.08 19.41
CA ASN A 121 -4.50 7.19 20.32
C ASN A 121 -5.37 6.79 21.51
N LYS A 122 -6.12 5.71 21.40
CA LYS A 122 -6.93 5.19 22.50
C LYS A 122 -6.09 4.51 23.58
N ARG A 123 -4.85 4.18 23.27
CA ARG A 123 -3.96 3.48 24.20
C ARG A 123 -3.21 4.41 25.12
N HIS A 124 -3.38 5.72 24.96
CA HIS A 124 -2.70 6.74 25.78
C HIS A 124 -3.63 7.38 26.75
#